data_94408d21bc8c3713d353dd1741d746de
#
_entry.id   94408d21bc8c3713d353dd1741d746de
#
_cell.length_a   1.000
_cell.length_b   1.000
_cell.length_c   1.000
_cell.angle_alpha   90.00
_cell.angle_beta   90.00
_cell.angle_gamma   90.00
#
_symmetry.space_group_name_H-M   'P 1'
#
loop_
_entity.id
_entity.type
_entity.pdbx_description
1 polymer ?
#
loop_
_entity_poly.entity_id
_entity_poly.type
_entity_poly.pdbx_seq_one_letter_code
_entity_poly.pdbx_strand_id
1 'polypeptide(L)'
;MERKVVLITGGAMGQGKSHALKFAENGFDVVLADMQDPEGEVFKQTVAEIEAVGAKALAVRANITSDEDMQNLFEKAWQTFGRIDVVIANAGVINFGYTWELTDAQVQKVIDIDLIGTWRTDKYAALYMRKQGFGRIINISSTSGM
;
A
#
# COMPACT_ATOMS: atom_id res chain seq x y z
N MET A 1 -25.65 1.07 -0.06
CA MET A 1 -24.77 0.45 -1.08
C MET A 1 -23.48 0.06 -0.38
N GLU A 2 -23.01 -1.13 -0.60
CA GLU A 2 -21.74 -1.58 -0.01
C GLU A 2 -20.57 -0.80 -0.61
N ARG A 3 -19.69 -0.25 0.26
CA ARG A 3 -18.52 0.50 -0.20
C ARG A 3 -17.48 -0.47 -0.76
N LYS A 4 -16.80 -0.06 -1.82
CA LYS A 4 -15.63 -0.77 -2.34
C LYS A 4 -14.44 -0.54 -1.43
N VAL A 5 -13.41 -1.36 -1.56
CA VAL A 5 -12.21 -1.30 -0.70
C VAL A 5 -10.96 -1.09 -1.56
N VAL A 6 -10.15 -0.12 -1.17
CA VAL A 6 -8.81 0.09 -1.72
C VAL A 6 -7.74 -0.21 -0.66
N LEU A 7 -6.71 -0.94 -1.04
CA LEU A 7 -5.52 -1.20 -0.22
C LEU A 7 -4.33 -0.47 -0.84
N ILE A 8 -3.60 0.30 -0.03
CA ILE A 8 -2.50 1.16 -0.50
C ILE A 8 -1.25 0.90 0.35
N THR A 9 -0.17 0.47 -0.27
CA THR A 9 1.13 0.39 0.38
C THR A 9 1.83 1.75 0.38
N GLY A 10 2.58 2.08 1.44
CA GLY A 10 3.09 3.44 1.64
C GLY A 10 1.96 4.46 1.84
N GLY A 11 0.86 4.03 2.45
CA GLY A 11 -0.40 4.79 2.53
C GLY A 11 -0.49 5.81 3.65
N ALA A 12 0.44 5.79 4.61
CA ALA A 12 0.35 6.65 5.80
C ALA A 12 0.63 8.13 5.51
N MET A 13 1.37 8.43 4.45
CA MET A 13 1.82 9.79 4.11
C MET A 13 2.06 9.97 2.61
N GLY A 14 2.38 11.18 2.18
CA GLY A 14 2.80 11.50 0.80
C GLY A 14 1.76 11.15 -0.25
N GLN A 15 2.21 10.59 -1.37
CA GLN A 15 1.33 10.19 -2.48
C GLN A 15 0.32 9.12 -2.06
N GLY A 16 0.74 8.14 -1.25
CA GLY A 16 -0.15 7.10 -0.77
C GLY A 16 -1.33 7.66 0.03
N LYS A 17 -1.08 8.62 0.92
CA LYS A 17 -2.13 9.36 1.63
C LYS A 17 -3.04 10.11 0.68
N SER A 18 -2.49 10.80 -0.33
CA SER A 18 -3.27 11.53 -1.32
C SER A 18 -4.21 10.60 -2.11
N HIS A 19 -3.71 9.43 -2.52
CA HIS A 19 -4.55 8.41 -3.13
C HIS A 19 -5.65 7.93 -2.19
N ALA A 20 -5.30 7.65 -0.93
CA ALA A 20 -6.25 7.19 0.09
C ALA A 20 -7.43 8.16 0.27
N LEU A 21 -7.13 9.44 0.42
CA LEU A 21 -8.16 10.49 0.56
C LEU A 21 -9.04 10.57 -0.69
N LYS A 22 -8.43 10.51 -1.88
CA LYS A 22 -9.19 10.57 -3.14
C LYS A 22 -10.12 9.38 -3.32
N PHE A 23 -9.70 8.18 -2.97
CA PHE A 23 -10.56 7.00 -2.97
C PHE A 23 -11.68 7.10 -1.92
N ALA A 24 -11.37 7.57 -0.71
CA ALA A 24 -12.35 7.76 0.36
C ALA A 24 -13.47 8.72 -0.04
N GLU A 25 -13.11 9.88 -0.64
CA GLU A 25 -14.05 10.85 -1.21
C GLU A 25 -14.95 10.26 -2.29
N ASN A 26 -14.48 9.23 -3.00
CA ASN A 26 -15.21 8.55 -4.08
C ASN A 26 -15.90 7.26 -3.63
N GLY A 27 -16.15 7.11 -2.34
CA GLY A 27 -16.99 6.04 -1.82
C GLY A 27 -16.28 4.72 -1.55
N PHE A 28 -14.96 4.73 -1.37
CA PHE A 28 -14.20 3.55 -0.94
C PHE A 28 -13.90 3.58 0.56
N ASP A 29 -13.87 2.41 1.18
CA ASP A 29 -13.18 2.20 2.45
C ASP A 29 -11.71 1.90 2.16
N VAL A 30 -10.82 2.20 3.10
CA VAL A 30 -9.39 2.26 2.82
C VAL A 30 -8.58 1.39 3.78
N VAL A 31 -7.69 0.57 3.24
CA VAL A 31 -6.63 -0.11 3.98
C VAL A 31 -5.32 0.60 3.70
N LEU A 32 -4.69 1.10 4.76
CA LEU A 32 -3.39 1.77 4.71
C LEU A 32 -2.32 0.83 5.24
N ALA A 33 -1.34 0.50 4.43
CA ALA A 33 -0.15 -0.25 4.83
C ALA A 33 1.08 0.64 4.80
N ASP A 34 1.84 0.66 5.86
CA ASP A 34 3.09 1.42 5.95
C ASP A 34 3.99 0.80 7.03
N MET A 35 5.26 1.16 7.05
CA MET A 35 6.19 0.78 8.12
C MET A 35 6.02 1.62 9.38
N GLN A 36 5.30 2.73 9.30
CA GLN A 36 4.97 3.59 10.44
C GLN A 36 4.17 2.84 11.51
N ASP A 37 4.24 3.32 12.73
CA ASP A 37 3.42 2.78 13.82
C ASP A 37 1.94 3.18 13.61
N PRO A 38 1.00 2.21 13.56
CA PRO A 38 -0.43 2.51 13.45
C PRO A 38 -0.98 3.40 14.57
N GLU A 39 -0.36 3.34 15.75
CA GLU A 39 -0.72 4.18 16.89
C GLU A 39 0.01 5.55 16.90
N GLY A 40 0.91 5.76 15.93
CA GLY A 40 1.64 7.02 15.76
C GLY A 40 0.82 8.11 15.09
N GLU A 41 1.25 9.37 15.29
CA GLU A 41 0.56 10.56 14.77
C GLU A 41 0.35 10.53 13.26
N VAL A 42 1.30 9.97 12.48
CA VAL A 42 1.24 9.93 11.01
C VAL A 42 0.02 9.13 10.54
N PHE A 43 -0.17 7.91 11.06
CA PHE A 43 -1.34 7.11 10.74
C PHE A 43 -2.63 7.70 11.29
N LYS A 44 -2.61 8.15 12.57
CA LYS A 44 -3.80 8.73 13.22
C LYS A 44 -4.36 9.92 12.44
N GLN A 45 -3.48 10.81 11.99
CA GLN A 45 -3.91 11.94 11.17
C GLN A 45 -4.55 11.50 9.86
N THR A 46 -3.93 10.58 9.14
CA THR A 46 -4.44 10.09 7.85
C THR A 46 -5.76 9.33 8.03
N VAL A 47 -5.87 8.49 9.06
CA VAL A 47 -7.12 7.79 9.40
C VAL A 47 -8.23 8.78 9.71
N ALA A 48 -7.97 9.79 10.56
CA ALA A 48 -8.95 10.81 10.91
C ALA A 48 -9.46 11.58 9.68
N GLU A 49 -8.58 11.93 8.75
CA GLU A 49 -8.97 12.62 7.50
C GLU A 49 -9.84 11.73 6.60
N ILE A 50 -9.56 10.43 6.52
CA ILE A 50 -10.38 9.46 5.77
C ILE A 50 -11.75 9.29 6.43
N GLU A 51 -11.79 9.17 7.75
CA GLU A 51 -13.06 9.01 8.49
C GLU A 51 -13.92 10.29 8.42
N ALA A 52 -13.30 11.46 8.36
CA ALA A 52 -14.00 12.74 8.22
C ALA A 52 -14.84 12.85 6.93
N VAL A 53 -14.49 12.11 5.87
CA VAL A 53 -15.29 12.04 4.63
C VAL A 53 -16.27 10.85 4.61
N GLY A 54 -16.44 10.16 5.75
CA GLY A 54 -17.42 9.09 5.92
C GLY A 54 -16.95 7.70 5.45
N ALA A 55 -15.67 7.52 5.19
CA ALA A 55 -15.07 6.22 4.88
C ALA A 55 -14.55 5.54 6.16
N LYS A 56 -14.41 4.21 6.11
CA LYS A 56 -13.69 3.46 7.15
C LYS A 56 -12.23 3.33 6.74
N ALA A 57 -11.33 3.39 7.71
CA ALA A 57 -9.90 3.20 7.51
C ALA A 57 -9.37 2.06 8.39
N LEU A 58 -8.55 1.19 7.81
CA LEU A 58 -7.79 0.16 8.52
C LEU A 58 -6.30 0.46 8.34
N ALA A 59 -5.62 0.84 9.41
CA ALA A 59 -4.18 1.05 9.42
C ALA A 59 -3.46 -0.24 9.82
N VAL A 60 -2.51 -0.68 9.02
CA VAL A 60 -1.72 -1.89 9.29
C VAL A 60 -0.25 -1.58 9.09
N ARG A 61 0.57 -1.87 10.11
CA ARG A 61 2.01 -1.86 9.95
C ARG A 61 2.43 -3.05 9.11
N ALA A 62 3.11 -2.81 8.00
CA ALA A 62 3.59 -3.85 7.12
C ALA A 62 4.86 -3.41 6.40
N ASN A 63 5.83 -4.30 6.38
CA ASN A 63 7.04 -4.19 5.57
C ASN A 63 6.86 -4.99 4.28
N ILE A 64 6.83 -4.33 3.13
CA ILE A 64 6.64 -5.01 1.83
C ILE A 64 7.77 -5.99 1.47
N THR A 65 8.91 -5.92 2.17
CA THR A 65 10.01 -6.89 2.00
C THR A 65 9.81 -8.18 2.81
N SER A 66 8.82 -8.19 3.72
CA SER A 66 8.45 -9.35 4.54
C SER A 66 7.22 -10.06 3.96
N ASP A 67 7.38 -11.33 3.60
CA ASP A 67 6.27 -12.14 3.09
C ASP A 67 5.18 -12.35 4.17
N GLU A 68 5.59 -12.56 5.42
CA GLU A 68 4.69 -12.72 6.57
C GLU A 68 3.87 -11.45 6.81
N ASP A 69 4.50 -10.27 6.79
CA ASP A 69 3.79 -8.99 6.96
C ASP A 69 2.75 -8.78 5.86
N MET A 70 3.10 -9.12 4.62
CA MET A 70 2.19 -8.96 3.49
C MET A 70 1.04 -9.96 3.53
N GLN A 71 1.29 -11.20 3.92
CA GLN A 71 0.22 -12.16 4.18
C GLN A 71 -0.74 -11.63 5.24
N ASN A 72 -0.24 -11.22 6.39
CA ASN A 72 -1.03 -10.67 7.49
C ASN A 72 -1.82 -9.40 7.09
N LEU A 73 -1.23 -8.50 6.30
CA LEU A 73 -1.89 -7.31 5.78
C LEU A 73 -3.16 -7.66 4.99
N PHE A 74 -3.01 -8.54 3.99
CA PHE A 74 -4.13 -8.92 3.13
C PHE A 74 -5.18 -9.73 3.88
N GLU A 75 -4.75 -10.58 4.82
CA GLU A 75 -5.66 -11.34 5.69
C GLU A 75 -6.51 -10.42 6.58
N LYS A 76 -5.90 -9.44 7.23
CA LYS A 76 -6.62 -8.42 8.02
C LYS A 76 -7.58 -7.58 7.17
N ALA A 77 -7.15 -7.16 5.99
CA ALA A 77 -8.01 -6.42 5.06
C ALA A 77 -9.25 -7.24 4.68
N TRP A 78 -9.05 -8.51 4.36
CA TRP A 78 -10.13 -9.43 4.00
C TRP A 78 -11.07 -9.72 5.18
N GLN A 79 -10.54 -9.96 6.37
CA GLN A 79 -11.34 -10.20 7.58
C GLN A 79 -12.17 -8.97 7.96
N THR A 80 -11.63 -7.76 7.75
CA THR A 80 -12.32 -6.52 8.12
C THR A 80 -13.41 -6.13 7.13
N PHE A 81 -13.15 -6.26 5.83
CA PHE A 81 -14.03 -5.72 4.80
C PHE A 81 -14.68 -6.78 3.90
N GLY A 82 -14.18 -8.01 3.86
CA GLY A 82 -14.70 -9.11 3.05
C GLY A 82 -14.46 -8.94 1.54
N ARG A 83 -13.75 -7.89 1.12
CA ARG A 83 -13.43 -7.59 -0.28
C ARG A 83 -12.19 -6.72 -0.42
N ILE A 84 -11.53 -6.79 -1.54
CA ILE A 84 -10.41 -5.91 -1.93
C ILE A 84 -10.57 -5.61 -3.42
N ASP A 85 -11.06 -4.42 -3.74
CA ASP A 85 -11.40 -4.07 -5.14
C ASP A 85 -10.24 -3.45 -5.90
N VAL A 86 -9.43 -2.66 -5.20
CA VAL A 86 -8.27 -1.98 -5.77
C VAL A 86 -7.08 -2.17 -4.85
N VAL A 87 -5.92 -2.46 -5.41
CA VAL A 87 -4.64 -2.43 -4.70
C VAL A 87 -3.71 -1.45 -5.42
N ILE A 88 -3.13 -0.54 -4.67
CA ILE A 88 -2.13 0.41 -5.18
C ILE A 88 -0.78 0.06 -4.54
N ALA A 89 0.12 -0.51 -5.34
CA ALA A 89 1.51 -0.74 -4.96
C ALA A 89 2.27 0.58 -5.10
N ASN A 90 2.23 1.39 -4.03
CA ASN A 90 2.79 2.74 -3.99
C ASN A 90 4.06 2.84 -3.17
N ALA A 91 4.30 1.95 -2.20
CA ALA A 91 5.51 1.97 -1.40
C ALA A 91 6.75 1.86 -2.28
N GLY A 92 7.71 2.73 -2.05
CA GLY A 92 8.97 2.78 -2.78
C GLY A 92 10.00 3.63 -2.07
N VAL A 93 11.25 3.46 -2.46
CA VAL A 93 12.38 4.23 -1.95
C VAL A 93 13.26 4.69 -3.12
N ILE A 94 14.04 5.72 -2.90
CA ILE A 94 15.01 6.21 -3.87
C ILE A 94 16.37 6.41 -3.18
N ASN A 95 17.44 6.07 -3.88
CA ASN A 95 18.80 6.44 -3.52
C ASN A 95 19.37 7.41 -4.56
N PHE A 96 20.06 8.43 -4.09
CA PHE A 96 20.78 9.35 -4.93
C PHE A 96 22.28 9.09 -4.81
N GLY A 97 22.98 9.15 -5.93
CA GLY A 97 24.44 9.00 -6.01
C GLY A 97 24.87 8.57 -7.39
N TYR A 98 26.15 8.73 -7.68
CA TYR A 98 26.73 8.17 -8.90
C TYR A 98 26.84 6.65 -8.76
N THR A 99 26.71 5.93 -9.86
CA THR A 99 26.72 4.46 -9.89
C THR A 99 27.95 3.86 -9.19
N TRP A 100 29.12 4.50 -9.33
CA TRP A 100 30.35 4.02 -8.71
C TRP A 100 30.50 4.37 -7.21
N GLU A 101 29.56 5.13 -6.64
CA GLU A 101 29.55 5.51 -5.23
C GLU A 101 28.54 4.70 -4.41
N LEU A 102 27.55 4.11 -5.07
CA LEU A 102 26.52 3.32 -4.41
C LEU A 102 27.10 1.99 -3.90
N THR A 103 26.76 1.67 -2.66
CA THR A 103 27.10 0.38 -2.07
C THR A 103 26.10 -0.70 -2.50
N ASP A 104 26.53 -1.96 -2.48
CA ASP A 104 25.67 -3.11 -2.75
C ASP A 104 24.40 -3.08 -1.89
N ALA A 105 24.53 -2.73 -0.60
CA ALA A 105 23.39 -2.64 0.33
C ALA A 105 22.35 -1.58 -0.09
N GLN A 106 22.82 -0.43 -0.59
CA GLN A 106 21.91 0.62 -1.10
C GLN A 106 21.17 0.17 -2.34
N VAL A 107 21.85 -0.49 -3.28
CA VAL A 107 21.24 -1.04 -4.50
C VAL A 107 20.27 -2.16 -4.14
N GLN A 108 20.69 -3.11 -3.29
CA GLN A 108 19.85 -4.22 -2.85
C GLN A 108 18.55 -3.74 -2.19
N LYS A 109 18.64 -2.70 -1.34
CA LYS A 109 17.46 -2.13 -0.68
C LYS A 109 16.42 -1.62 -1.69
N VAL A 110 16.85 -0.95 -2.76
CA VAL A 110 15.94 -0.47 -3.81
C VAL A 110 15.30 -1.66 -4.54
N ILE A 111 16.08 -2.66 -4.89
CA ILE A 111 15.58 -3.89 -5.55
C ILE A 111 14.56 -4.60 -4.65
N ASP A 112 14.86 -4.78 -3.37
CA ASP A 112 13.99 -5.48 -2.43
C ASP A 112 12.66 -4.77 -2.22
N ILE A 113 12.66 -3.44 -2.22
CA ILE A 113 11.45 -2.64 -1.99
C ILE A 113 10.71 -2.38 -3.31
N ASP A 114 11.38 -1.77 -4.29
CA ASP A 114 10.70 -1.24 -5.49
C ASP A 114 10.34 -2.33 -6.50
N LEU A 115 11.15 -3.40 -6.58
CA LEU A 115 10.91 -4.52 -7.48
C LEU A 115 10.23 -5.69 -6.76
N ILE A 116 10.91 -6.30 -5.78
CA ILE A 116 10.41 -7.51 -5.11
C ILE A 116 9.21 -7.19 -4.21
N GLY A 117 9.22 -6.05 -3.54
CA GLY A 117 8.09 -5.59 -2.70
C GLY A 117 6.84 -5.30 -3.52
N THR A 118 7.00 -4.70 -4.70
CA THR A 118 5.90 -4.49 -5.65
C THR A 118 5.34 -5.82 -6.15
N TRP A 119 6.20 -6.73 -6.61
CA TRP A 119 5.79 -8.07 -7.01
C TRP A 119 5.05 -8.81 -5.89
N ARG A 120 5.53 -8.73 -4.65
CA ARG A 120 4.90 -9.38 -3.49
C ARG A 120 3.52 -8.80 -3.21
N THR A 121 3.37 -7.49 -3.32
CA THR A 121 2.07 -6.80 -3.22
C THR A 121 1.10 -7.32 -4.27
N ASP A 122 1.54 -7.41 -5.52
CA ASP A 122 0.74 -7.91 -6.64
C ASP A 122 0.37 -9.39 -6.47
N LYS A 123 1.31 -10.21 -5.97
CA LYS A 123 1.08 -11.63 -5.65
C LYS A 123 -0.11 -11.80 -4.70
N TYR A 124 -0.11 -11.09 -3.58
CA TYR A 124 -1.18 -11.20 -2.59
C TYR A 124 -2.48 -10.58 -3.09
N ALA A 125 -2.42 -9.44 -3.79
CA ALA A 125 -3.59 -8.86 -4.45
C ALA A 125 -4.25 -9.87 -5.39
N ALA A 126 -3.47 -10.51 -6.26
CA ALA A 126 -3.97 -11.50 -7.21
C ALA A 126 -4.59 -12.73 -6.52
N LEU A 127 -4.02 -13.20 -5.40
CA LEU A 127 -4.58 -14.33 -4.65
C LEU A 127 -6.00 -14.05 -4.15
N TYR A 128 -6.25 -12.87 -3.60
CA TYR A 128 -7.58 -12.49 -3.11
C TYR A 128 -8.55 -12.10 -4.23
N MET A 129 -8.08 -11.35 -5.23
CA MET A 129 -8.90 -10.93 -6.37
C MET A 129 -9.36 -12.10 -7.23
N ARG A 130 -8.55 -13.15 -7.37
CA ARG A 130 -8.97 -14.41 -8.03
C ARG A 130 -10.12 -15.09 -7.29
N LYS A 131 -10.11 -15.11 -5.95
CA LYS A 131 -11.18 -15.69 -5.15
C LYS A 131 -12.51 -14.93 -5.31
N GLN A 132 -12.44 -13.60 -5.40
CA GLN A 132 -13.65 -12.78 -5.57
C GLN A 132 -14.08 -12.61 -7.05
N GLY A 133 -13.24 -13.00 -8.02
CA GLY A 133 -13.53 -12.91 -9.45
C GLY A 133 -13.40 -11.50 -10.06
N PHE A 134 -12.88 -10.54 -9.32
CA PHE A 134 -12.72 -9.15 -9.72
C PHE A 134 -11.59 -8.47 -8.97
N GLY A 135 -10.97 -7.45 -9.57
CA GLY A 135 -9.99 -6.58 -8.93
C GLY A 135 -9.25 -5.68 -9.92
N ARG A 136 -8.56 -4.69 -9.37
CA ARG A 136 -7.64 -3.80 -10.09
C ARG A 136 -6.35 -3.65 -9.30
N ILE A 137 -5.22 -3.86 -9.96
CA ILE A 137 -3.89 -3.63 -9.42
C ILE A 137 -3.27 -2.43 -10.13
N ILE A 138 -2.79 -1.47 -9.37
CA ILE A 138 -2.16 -0.25 -9.87
C ILE A 138 -0.75 -0.20 -9.31
N ASN A 139 0.25 -0.29 -10.18
CA ASN A 139 1.66 -0.13 -9.83
C ASN A 139 2.10 1.29 -10.13
N ILE A 140 2.65 1.96 -9.12
CA ILE A 140 3.19 3.30 -9.30
C ILE A 140 4.57 3.17 -9.97
N SER A 141 4.69 3.78 -11.13
CA SER A 141 5.93 3.85 -11.91
C SER A 141 6.49 5.27 -11.90
N SER A 142 7.54 5.50 -12.65
CA SER A 142 8.19 6.81 -12.76
C SER A 142 8.64 7.05 -14.19
N THR A 143 8.69 8.33 -14.59
CA THR A 143 9.35 8.77 -15.81
C THR A 143 10.85 8.46 -15.80
N SER A 144 11.45 8.30 -14.63
CA SER A 144 12.85 7.88 -14.48
C SER A 144 13.11 6.43 -14.88
N GLY A 145 12.07 5.64 -15.10
CA GLY A 145 12.18 4.24 -15.56
C GLY A 145 11.95 4.04 -17.06
N MET A 146 11.85 5.14 -17.79
CA MET A 146 11.64 5.12 -19.26
C MET A 146 12.97 5.39 -20.00
#